data_523e1d629e985e0cd87d2925519990ae
#
_entry.id   523e1d629e985e0cd87d2925519990ae
#
_cell.length_a   1.000
_cell.length_b   1.000
_cell.length_c   1.000
_cell.angle_alpha   90.00
_cell.angle_beta   90.00
_cell.angle_gamma   90.00
#
_symmetry.space_group_name_H-M   'P 1'
#
loop_
_entity.id
_entity.type
_entity.pdbx_description
1 polymer ?
#
loop_
_entity_poly.entity_id
_entity_poly.type
_entity_poly.pdbx_seq_one_letter_code
_entity_poly.pdbx_strand_id
1 'polypeptide(L)'
;MNMNIKSKKFWKRISLKKEKSLGIILLDNNELLSPEGNKLNLPFVLSKKVFNEWQKVKQDIVPSSMPFYSYSVTAIDRVLNKFEDVYNNLENILNMDLILYRAGNDKELLEIQEKEWHPIVRWVENKFNCTFTINYDLNPINQNKDELKKCVEFIKKLDHFSLSGLSHLISISG
;
A
#
# COMPACT_ATOMS: atom_id res chain seq x y z
N MET A 1 4.26 -17.61 2.12
CA MET A 1 4.48 -18.76 1.20
C MET A 1 5.21 -18.22 -0.03
N ASN A 2 6.54 -18.38 -0.09
CA ASN A 2 7.36 -17.91 -1.20
C ASN A 2 7.17 -18.84 -2.39
N MET A 3 6.26 -18.51 -3.29
CA MET A 3 6.22 -19.18 -4.59
C MET A 3 7.31 -18.58 -5.49
N ASN A 4 8.50 -19.18 -5.48
CA ASN A 4 9.51 -18.99 -6.51
C ASN A 4 9.07 -19.73 -7.79
N ILE A 5 7.99 -19.27 -8.43
CA ILE A 5 7.60 -19.76 -9.75
C ILE A 5 8.51 -19.05 -10.75
N LYS A 6 9.62 -19.70 -11.10
CA LYS A 6 10.46 -19.28 -12.22
C LYS A 6 9.75 -19.73 -13.50
N SER A 7 9.11 -18.83 -14.20
CA SER A 7 8.65 -19.08 -15.56
C SER A 7 9.68 -18.57 -16.56
N LYS A 8 9.90 -19.33 -17.65
CA LYS A 8 10.84 -18.92 -18.69
C LYS A 8 10.26 -17.80 -19.54
N LYS A 9 11.14 -16.93 -20.05
CA LYS A 9 10.79 -15.95 -21.06
C LYS A 9 10.21 -16.65 -22.30
N PHE A 10 9.03 -16.25 -22.74
CA PHE A 10 8.32 -16.86 -23.88
C PHE A 10 8.07 -15.90 -25.04
N TRP A 11 8.38 -14.61 -24.88
CA TRP A 11 8.21 -13.57 -25.89
C TRP A 11 9.53 -13.17 -26.53
N LYS A 12 9.45 -12.65 -27.76
CA LYS A 12 10.58 -12.11 -28.53
C LYS A 12 10.64 -10.58 -28.47
N ARG A 13 9.47 -9.95 -28.50
CA ARG A 13 9.32 -8.48 -28.54
C ARG A 13 8.45 -8.01 -27.40
N ILE A 14 8.83 -6.88 -26.81
CA ILE A 14 8.01 -6.16 -25.83
C ILE A 14 7.73 -4.76 -26.36
N SER A 15 6.52 -4.27 -26.19
CA SER A 15 6.11 -2.92 -26.53
C SER A 15 5.17 -2.31 -25.49
N LEU A 16 5.14 -1.00 -25.44
CA LEU A 16 4.28 -0.23 -24.55
C LEU A 16 3.38 0.66 -25.40
N LYS A 17 2.09 0.46 -25.30
CA LYS A 17 1.05 1.28 -25.95
C LYS A 17 0.47 2.23 -24.91
N LYS A 18 0.34 3.50 -25.27
CA LYS A 18 -0.35 4.51 -24.45
C LYS A 18 -1.80 4.64 -24.90
N GLU A 19 -2.74 4.50 -24.00
CA GLU A 19 -4.16 4.76 -24.21
C GLU A 19 -4.67 5.75 -23.17
N LYS A 20 -4.89 7.00 -23.59
CA LYS A 20 -5.26 8.10 -22.68
C LYS A 20 -4.23 8.26 -21.54
N SER A 21 -4.63 8.02 -20.30
CA SER A 21 -3.77 8.07 -19.11
C SER A 21 -3.15 6.73 -18.75
N LEU A 22 -3.51 5.66 -19.45
CA LEU A 22 -3.08 4.29 -19.16
C LEU A 22 -1.97 3.84 -20.12
N GLY A 23 -1.20 2.85 -19.67
CA GLY A 23 -0.23 2.13 -20.48
C GLY A 23 -0.55 0.64 -20.49
N ILE A 24 -0.52 0.05 -21.67
CA ILE A 24 -0.73 -1.37 -21.92
C ILE A 24 0.59 -1.95 -22.41
N ILE A 25 1.08 -2.96 -21.73
CA ILE A 25 2.31 -3.67 -22.11
C ILE A 25 1.93 -4.88 -22.96
N LEU A 26 2.61 -5.03 -24.10
CA LEU A 26 2.40 -6.14 -25.01
C LEU A 26 3.65 -7.00 -25.05
N LEU A 27 3.48 -8.29 -24.89
CA LEU A 27 4.47 -9.33 -25.12
C LEU A 27 4.17 -9.97 -26.48
N ASP A 28 5.00 -9.71 -27.46
CA ASP A 28 4.72 -9.90 -28.87
C ASP A 28 3.47 -9.08 -29.27
N ASN A 29 2.34 -9.71 -29.48
CA ASN A 29 1.06 -9.04 -29.79
C ASN A 29 0.00 -9.23 -28.69
N ASN A 30 0.34 -9.90 -27.59
CA ASN A 30 -0.60 -10.21 -26.51
C ASN A 30 -0.41 -9.24 -25.34
N GLU A 31 -1.51 -8.76 -24.77
CA GLU A 31 -1.46 -7.94 -23.56
C GLU A 31 -0.84 -8.73 -22.42
N LEU A 32 0.04 -8.07 -21.64
CA LEU A 32 0.53 -8.61 -20.39
C LEU A 32 -0.60 -8.66 -19.38
N LEU A 33 -0.90 -9.85 -18.90
CA LEU A 33 -1.90 -10.07 -17.86
C LEU A 33 -1.24 -10.32 -16.50
N SER A 34 -2.01 -10.17 -15.44
CA SER A 34 -1.62 -10.61 -14.11
C SER A 34 -1.63 -12.15 -14.02
N PRO A 35 -1.06 -12.75 -12.97
CA PRO A 35 -1.14 -14.20 -12.73
C PRO A 35 -2.57 -14.73 -12.62
N GLU A 36 -3.54 -13.92 -12.20
CA GLU A 36 -4.95 -14.28 -12.13
C GLU A 36 -5.71 -14.01 -13.45
N GLY A 37 -4.99 -13.58 -14.50
CA GLY A 37 -5.56 -13.34 -15.82
C GLY A 37 -6.21 -11.97 -16.01
N ASN A 38 -6.03 -11.06 -15.06
CA ASN A 38 -6.57 -9.71 -15.15
C ASN A 38 -5.71 -8.81 -16.05
N LYS A 39 -6.34 -7.86 -16.76
CA LYS A 39 -5.63 -6.88 -17.59
C LYS A 39 -4.81 -5.92 -16.74
N LEU A 40 -3.53 -5.76 -17.08
CA LEU A 40 -2.64 -4.78 -16.44
C LEU A 40 -2.77 -3.39 -17.09
N ASN A 41 -3.94 -2.78 -16.93
CA ASN A 41 -4.19 -1.40 -17.36
C ASN A 41 -3.61 -0.45 -16.31
N LEU A 42 -2.35 -0.07 -16.48
CA LEU A 42 -1.59 0.67 -15.47
C LEU A 42 -1.60 2.17 -15.76
N PRO A 43 -1.56 3.04 -14.73
CA PRO A 43 -1.20 4.43 -14.92
C PRO A 43 0.08 4.53 -15.76
N PHE A 44 0.11 5.44 -16.76
CA PHE A 44 1.19 5.45 -17.78
C PHE A 44 2.60 5.54 -17.18
N VAL A 45 2.74 6.27 -16.05
CA VAL A 45 4.03 6.37 -15.35
C VAL A 45 4.45 5.02 -14.77
N LEU A 46 3.51 4.29 -14.15
CA LEU A 46 3.76 2.96 -13.59
C LEU A 46 4.03 1.94 -14.70
N SER A 47 3.29 1.99 -15.81
CA SER A 47 3.49 1.08 -16.94
C SER A 47 4.88 1.18 -17.55
N LYS A 48 5.49 2.37 -17.57
CA LYS A 48 6.90 2.54 -17.99
C LYS A 48 7.87 1.81 -17.07
N LYS A 49 7.62 1.84 -15.75
CA LYS A 49 8.46 1.14 -14.78
C LYS A 49 8.36 -0.36 -14.97
N VAL A 50 7.14 -0.88 -15.07
CA VAL A 50 6.87 -2.32 -15.33
C VAL A 50 7.45 -2.74 -16.68
N PHE A 51 7.25 -1.95 -17.73
CA PHE A 51 7.85 -2.20 -19.06
C PHE A 51 9.37 -2.36 -18.98
N ASN A 52 10.06 -1.46 -18.26
CA ASN A 52 11.51 -1.52 -18.09
C ASN A 52 11.97 -2.77 -17.33
N GLU A 53 11.18 -3.26 -16.35
CA GLU A 53 11.46 -4.53 -15.67
C GLU A 53 11.35 -5.70 -16.64
N TRP A 54 10.24 -5.80 -17.38
CA TRP A 54 10.01 -6.85 -18.36
C TRP A 54 11.02 -6.84 -19.51
N GLN A 55 11.48 -5.66 -19.93
CA GLN A 55 12.51 -5.52 -20.96
C GLN A 55 13.86 -6.11 -20.53
N LYS A 56 14.18 -6.05 -19.23
CA LYS A 56 15.44 -6.59 -18.67
C LYS A 56 15.44 -8.10 -18.51
N VAL A 57 14.30 -8.77 -18.63
CA VAL A 57 14.22 -10.24 -18.51
C VAL A 57 14.97 -10.90 -19.65
N LYS A 58 16.00 -11.68 -19.32
CA LYS A 58 16.84 -12.42 -20.28
C LYS A 58 16.33 -13.84 -20.52
N GLN A 59 16.20 -14.62 -19.47
CA GLN A 59 15.82 -16.04 -19.55
C GLN A 59 14.64 -16.39 -18.64
N ASP A 60 14.72 -16.03 -17.36
CA ASP A 60 13.72 -16.38 -16.36
C ASP A 60 13.01 -15.13 -15.85
N ILE A 61 11.70 -15.26 -15.65
CA ILE A 61 10.89 -14.25 -14.95
C ILE A 61 11.10 -14.49 -13.46
N VAL A 62 11.65 -13.49 -12.76
CA VAL A 62 11.90 -13.54 -11.33
C VAL A 62 11.11 -12.40 -10.66
N PRO A 63 9.88 -12.63 -10.17
CA PRO A 63 9.03 -11.59 -9.60
C PRO A 63 9.69 -10.79 -8.47
N SER A 64 10.54 -11.41 -7.67
CA SER A 64 11.29 -10.73 -6.61
C SER A 64 12.26 -9.65 -7.11
N SER A 65 12.67 -9.71 -8.37
CA SER A 65 13.49 -8.68 -9.04
C SER A 65 12.68 -7.66 -9.84
N MET A 66 11.33 -7.76 -9.77
CA MET A 66 10.38 -6.95 -10.54
C MET A 66 9.38 -6.26 -9.61
N PRO A 67 9.85 -5.31 -8.75
CA PRO A 67 9.02 -4.72 -7.70
C PRO A 67 7.80 -3.95 -8.23
N PHE A 68 7.92 -3.23 -9.34
CA PHE A 68 6.79 -2.49 -9.93
C PHE A 68 5.75 -3.42 -10.54
N TYR A 69 6.17 -4.52 -11.15
CA TYR A 69 5.26 -5.55 -11.63
C TYR A 69 4.53 -6.23 -10.46
N SER A 70 5.28 -6.68 -9.44
CA SER A 70 4.70 -7.31 -8.24
C SER A 70 3.71 -6.40 -7.52
N TYR A 71 4.05 -5.12 -7.39
CA TYR A 71 3.15 -4.10 -6.86
C TYR A 71 1.87 -3.95 -7.69
N SER A 72 2.01 -3.87 -9.03
CA SER A 72 0.87 -3.73 -9.95
C SER A 72 -0.06 -4.92 -9.88
N VAL A 73 0.50 -6.13 -9.82
CA VAL A 73 -0.26 -7.39 -9.65
C VAL A 73 -1.02 -7.38 -8.33
N THR A 74 -0.37 -7.01 -7.22
CA THR A 74 -1.02 -6.93 -5.91
C THR A 74 -2.18 -5.94 -5.92
N ALA A 75 -2.00 -4.77 -6.53
CA ALA A 75 -3.04 -3.75 -6.63
C ALA A 75 -4.27 -4.25 -7.41
N ILE A 76 -4.05 -4.98 -8.51
CA ILE A 76 -5.12 -5.45 -9.40
C ILE A 76 -5.77 -6.74 -8.87
N ASP A 77 -4.97 -7.75 -8.53
CA ASP A 77 -5.49 -9.08 -8.19
C ASP A 77 -6.03 -9.16 -6.77
N ARG A 78 -5.50 -8.34 -5.84
CA ARG A 78 -5.86 -8.41 -4.43
C ARG A 78 -6.61 -7.18 -3.95
N VAL A 79 -6.03 -5.98 -4.10
CA VAL A 79 -6.62 -4.77 -3.50
C VAL A 79 -7.92 -4.38 -4.17
N LEU A 80 -7.99 -4.45 -5.51
CA LEU A 80 -9.20 -4.11 -6.26
C LEU A 80 -10.39 -4.99 -5.83
N ASN A 81 -10.16 -6.29 -5.60
CA ASN A 81 -11.20 -7.25 -5.25
C ASN A 81 -11.50 -7.31 -3.74
N LYS A 82 -10.64 -6.73 -2.89
CA LYS A 82 -10.74 -6.77 -1.43
C LYS A 82 -10.60 -5.38 -0.80
N PHE A 83 -11.14 -4.38 -1.48
CA PHE A 83 -11.03 -2.99 -1.04
C PHE A 83 -11.52 -2.79 0.40
N GLU A 84 -12.70 -3.34 0.72
CA GLU A 84 -13.29 -3.23 2.06
C GLU A 84 -12.43 -3.93 3.13
N ASP A 85 -11.85 -5.09 2.82
CA ASP A 85 -10.98 -5.80 3.76
C ASP A 85 -9.72 -4.98 4.05
N VAL A 86 -9.11 -4.37 3.01
CA VAL A 86 -7.94 -3.52 3.16
C VAL A 86 -8.29 -2.26 3.96
N TYR A 87 -9.43 -1.64 3.65
CA TYR A 87 -9.94 -0.46 4.37
C TYR A 87 -10.13 -0.77 5.86
N ASN A 88 -10.87 -1.84 6.18
CA ASN A 88 -11.14 -2.23 7.56
C ASN A 88 -9.85 -2.58 8.33
N ASN A 89 -8.87 -3.19 7.65
CA ASN A 89 -7.58 -3.47 8.26
C ASN A 89 -6.81 -2.19 8.60
N LEU A 90 -6.83 -1.19 7.72
CA LEU A 90 -6.20 0.11 7.98
C LEU A 90 -6.88 0.88 9.11
N GLU A 91 -8.22 0.81 9.21
CA GLU A 91 -8.98 1.37 10.33
C GLU A 91 -8.57 0.70 11.66
N ASN A 92 -8.45 -0.62 11.67
CA ASN A 92 -8.02 -1.36 12.86
C ASN A 92 -6.58 -1.01 13.27
N ILE A 93 -5.67 -0.86 12.32
CA ILE A 93 -4.29 -0.44 12.61
C ILE A 93 -4.29 0.94 13.27
N LEU A 94 -5.01 1.91 12.69
CA LEU A 94 -5.11 3.25 13.26
C LEU A 94 -5.73 3.25 14.66
N ASN A 95 -6.74 2.38 14.92
CA ASN A 95 -7.37 2.26 16.23
C ASN A 95 -6.39 1.82 17.33
N MET A 96 -5.36 1.05 16.96
CA MET A 96 -4.39 0.45 17.90
C MET A 96 -2.97 0.95 17.69
N ASP A 97 -2.78 2.08 17.00
CA ASP A 97 -1.45 2.59 16.68
C ASP A 97 -0.68 2.93 17.94
N LEU A 98 0.56 2.44 18.04
CA LEU A 98 1.43 2.65 19.20
C LEU A 98 1.74 4.11 19.47
N ILE A 99 1.65 4.98 18.46
CA ILE A 99 1.82 6.43 18.62
C ILE A 99 0.78 7.06 19.57
N LEU A 100 -0.31 6.35 19.84
CA LEU A 100 -1.38 6.77 20.75
C LEU A 100 -1.17 6.27 22.20
N TYR A 101 -0.06 5.58 22.45
CA TYR A 101 0.29 5.08 23.79
C TYR A 101 1.49 5.84 24.34
N ARG A 102 1.53 5.99 25.67
CA ARG A 102 2.60 6.67 26.41
C ARG A 102 3.02 5.86 27.61
N ALA A 103 4.28 5.97 27.98
CA ALA A 103 4.86 5.34 29.16
C ALA A 103 4.46 6.11 30.43
N GLY A 104 3.27 5.84 30.97
CA GLY A 104 2.77 6.58 32.14
C GLY A 104 3.62 6.45 33.40
N ASN A 105 4.37 5.37 33.56
CA ASN A 105 5.19 5.08 34.74
C ASN A 105 6.69 5.42 34.58
N ASP A 106 7.11 5.84 33.39
CA ASP A 106 8.49 6.23 33.09
C ASP A 106 8.53 7.69 32.61
N LYS A 107 8.93 8.59 33.46
CA LYS A 107 8.91 10.03 33.18
C LYS A 107 9.86 10.43 32.05
N GLU A 108 11.05 9.82 31.99
CA GLU A 108 12.06 10.15 30.98
C GLU A 108 11.56 9.68 29.59
N LEU A 109 11.06 8.48 29.50
CA LEU A 109 10.48 7.96 28.26
C LEU A 109 9.23 8.74 27.86
N LEU A 110 8.37 9.11 28.82
CA LEU A 110 7.18 9.93 28.55
C LEU A 110 7.55 11.28 27.92
N GLU A 111 8.57 11.98 28.47
CA GLU A 111 9.01 13.26 27.94
C GLU A 111 9.51 13.12 26.49
N ILE A 112 10.26 12.06 26.19
CA ILE A 112 10.71 11.76 24.81
C ILE A 112 9.52 11.49 23.89
N GLN A 113 8.59 10.65 24.31
CA GLN A 113 7.39 10.32 23.53
C GLN A 113 6.51 11.56 23.28
N GLU A 114 6.29 12.40 24.29
CA GLU A 114 5.54 13.63 24.11
C GLU A 114 6.23 14.58 23.11
N LYS A 115 7.54 14.72 23.21
CA LYS A 115 8.30 15.59 22.32
C LYS A 115 8.29 15.11 20.87
N GLU A 116 8.46 13.81 20.64
CA GLU A 116 8.64 13.26 19.30
C GLU A 116 7.31 12.82 18.64
N TRP A 117 6.37 12.28 19.40
CA TRP A 117 5.13 11.70 18.89
C TRP A 117 3.94 12.67 18.91
N HIS A 118 3.84 13.51 19.93
CA HIS A 118 2.71 14.43 20.04
C HIS A 118 2.57 15.37 18.83
N PRO A 119 3.64 15.92 18.24
CA PRO A 119 3.53 16.72 17.03
C PRO A 119 2.92 15.97 15.84
N ILE A 120 3.19 14.65 15.71
CA ILE A 120 2.64 13.80 14.66
C ILE A 120 1.13 13.62 14.88
N VAL A 121 0.72 13.28 16.12
CA VAL A 121 -0.70 13.14 16.47
C VAL A 121 -1.45 14.44 16.18
N ARG A 122 -0.93 15.57 16.63
CA ARG A 122 -1.50 16.91 16.39
C ARG A 122 -1.63 17.23 14.90
N TRP A 123 -0.62 16.85 14.11
CA TRP A 123 -0.69 17.04 12.66
C TRP A 123 -1.83 16.25 12.04
N VAL A 124 -2.02 14.98 12.44
CA VAL A 124 -3.13 14.13 11.96
C VAL A 124 -4.47 14.72 12.40
N GLU A 125 -4.61 15.08 13.68
CA GLU A 125 -5.84 15.69 14.23
C GLU A 125 -6.25 16.94 13.45
N ASN A 126 -5.31 17.84 13.22
CA ASN A 126 -5.55 19.06 12.45
C ASN A 126 -5.87 18.77 10.98
N LYS A 127 -5.17 17.80 10.38
CA LYS A 127 -5.32 17.44 8.96
C LYS A 127 -6.71 16.88 8.66
N PHE A 128 -7.23 16.06 9.56
CA PHE A 128 -8.50 15.33 9.36
C PHE A 128 -9.63 15.84 10.24
N ASN A 129 -9.41 16.89 11.02
CA ASN A 129 -10.37 17.45 11.96
C ASN A 129 -10.96 16.37 12.89
N CYS A 130 -10.07 15.59 13.48
CA CYS A 130 -10.38 14.49 14.41
C CYS A 130 -9.63 14.66 15.71
N THR A 131 -9.96 13.84 16.71
CA THR A 131 -9.26 13.79 18.00
C THR A 131 -8.98 12.36 18.40
N PHE A 132 -7.81 12.12 19.00
CA PHE A 132 -7.41 10.82 19.49
C PHE A 132 -7.30 10.83 21.02
N THR A 133 -7.67 9.72 21.64
CA THR A 133 -7.41 9.49 23.05
C THR A 133 -6.01 8.94 23.21
N ILE A 134 -5.16 9.65 23.94
CA ILE A 134 -3.83 9.16 24.32
C ILE A 134 -3.99 8.26 25.55
N ASN A 135 -3.41 7.08 25.47
CA ASN A 135 -3.42 6.10 26.55
C ASN A 135 -2.07 6.08 27.29
N TYR A 136 -2.12 6.22 28.60
CA TYR A 136 -0.94 6.18 29.48
C TYR A 136 -0.79 4.83 30.19
N ASP A 137 -1.58 3.83 29.75
CA ASP A 137 -1.62 2.49 30.32
C ASP A 137 -1.30 1.45 29.24
N LEU A 138 -0.99 0.21 29.65
CA LEU A 138 -0.76 -0.91 28.73
C LEU A 138 -2.06 -1.59 28.28
N ASN A 139 -3.18 -1.29 28.95
CA ASN A 139 -4.47 -1.86 28.59
C ASN A 139 -4.94 -1.28 27.23
N PRO A 140 -5.37 -2.13 26.30
CA PRO A 140 -5.88 -1.65 25.01
C PRO A 140 -7.09 -0.74 25.21
N ILE A 141 -7.11 0.38 24.47
CA ILE A 141 -8.29 1.24 24.38
C ILE A 141 -8.81 1.27 22.96
N ASN A 142 -10.10 1.49 22.80
CA ASN A 142 -10.70 1.75 21.52
C ASN A 142 -10.85 3.25 21.32
N GLN A 143 -10.40 3.74 20.19
CA GLN A 143 -10.64 5.11 19.76
C GLN A 143 -12.11 5.34 19.43
N ASN A 144 -12.56 6.58 19.47
CA ASN A 144 -13.92 6.92 19.05
C ASN A 144 -14.09 6.63 17.55
N LYS A 145 -15.09 5.81 17.20
CA LYS A 145 -15.35 5.37 15.83
C LYS A 145 -15.63 6.52 14.86
N ASP A 146 -16.28 7.58 15.32
CA ASP A 146 -16.60 8.72 14.46
C ASP A 146 -15.35 9.56 14.19
N GLU A 147 -14.41 9.64 15.14
CA GLU A 147 -13.11 10.27 14.94
C GLU A 147 -12.23 9.43 14.00
N LEU A 148 -12.19 8.10 14.15
CA LEU A 148 -11.51 7.21 13.21
C LEU A 148 -12.02 7.37 11.79
N LYS A 149 -13.35 7.43 11.59
CA LYS A 149 -13.96 7.64 10.28
C LYS A 149 -13.46 8.90 9.59
N LYS A 150 -13.30 10.00 10.31
CA LYS A 150 -12.77 11.25 9.73
C LYS A 150 -11.37 11.05 9.13
N CYS A 151 -10.52 10.26 9.80
CA CYS A 151 -9.18 9.95 9.30
C CYS A 151 -9.21 9.02 8.11
N VAL A 152 -10.04 7.97 8.13
CA VAL A 152 -10.02 6.94 7.08
C VAL A 152 -10.92 7.25 5.88
N GLU A 153 -11.80 8.25 5.97
CA GLU A 153 -12.67 8.67 4.85
C GLU A 153 -11.88 9.03 3.57
N PHE A 154 -10.67 9.57 3.69
CA PHE A 154 -9.85 9.86 2.52
C PHE A 154 -9.38 8.59 1.82
N ILE A 155 -9.22 7.47 2.54
CA ILE A 155 -8.79 6.18 2.01
C ILE A 155 -9.80 5.67 0.98
N LYS A 156 -11.09 5.88 1.23
CA LYS A 156 -12.18 5.50 0.30
C LYS A 156 -12.11 6.21 -1.05
N LYS A 157 -11.41 7.34 -1.11
CA LYS A 157 -11.22 8.13 -2.34
C LYS A 157 -9.97 7.72 -3.12
N LEU A 158 -9.13 6.85 -2.55
CA LEU A 158 -7.94 6.34 -3.21
C LEU A 158 -8.32 5.30 -4.26
N ASP A 159 -7.62 5.34 -5.39
CA ASP A 159 -7.67 4.22 -6.33
C ASP A 159 -6.92 3.01 -5.75
N HIS A 160 -7.14 1.84 -6.34
CA HIS A 160 -6.55 0.59 -5.85
C HIS A 160 -5.00 0.57 -5.89
N PHE A 161 -4.36 1.35 -6.77
CA PHE A 161 -2.90 1.49 -6.76
C PHE A 161 -2.46 2.32 -5.54
N SER A 162 -3.06 3.46 -5.33
CA SER A 162 -2.75 4.33 -4.18
C SER A 162 -3.03 3.62 -2.85
N LEU A 163 -4.14 2.88 -2.76
CA LEU A 163 -4.48 2.08 -1.59
C LEU A 163 -3.49 0.94 -1.36
N SER A 164 -3.06 0.23 -2.41
CA SER A 164 -2.02 -0.80 -2.32
C SER A 164 -0.70 -0.23 -1.81
N GLY A 165 -0.31 0.96 -2.29
CA GLY A 165 0.88 1.66 -1.83
C GLY A 165 0.81 2.05 -0.36
N LEU A 166 -0.30 2.65 0.06
CA LEU A 166 -0.52 3.03 1.45
C LEU A 166 -0.49 1.81 2.37
N SER A 167 -1.20 0.73 2.02
CA SER A 167 -1.21 -0.51 2.80
C SER A 167 0.19 -1.11 2.93
N HIS A 168 0.98 -1.08 1.85
CA HIS A 168 2.36 -1.57 1.88
C HIS A 168 3.27 -0.69 2.76
N LEU A 169 3.18 0.62 2.67
CA LEU A 169 3.94 1.54 3.52
C LEU A 169 3.64 1.30 5.00
N ILE A 170 2.37 1.18 5.37
CA ILE A 170 1.95 0.90 6.75
C ILE A 170 2.50 -0.45 7.22
N SER A 171 2.49 -1.48 6.37
CA SER A 171 2.99 -2.82 6.74
C SER A 171 4.49 -2.89 7.00
N ILE A 172 5.29 -1.94 6.50
CA ILE A 172 6.75 -1.90 6.69
C ILE A 172 7.19 -0.86 7.72
N SER A 173 6.35 0.13 8.02
CA SER A 173 6.66 1.17 9.01
C SER A 173 6.17 0.81 10.43
N GLY A 174 5.27 -0.12 10.56
CA GLY A 174 4.71 -0.60 11.83
C GLY A 174 3.45 0.10 12.17
#